data_27325f8ac66e0e87b47f64be58e606ef
#
_entry.id   27325f8ac66e0e87b47f64be58e606ef
#
_cell.length_a   1.000
_cell.length_b   1.000
_cell.length_c   1.000
_cell.angle_alpha   90.00
_cell.angle_beta   90.00
_cell.angle_gamma   90.00
#
_symmetry.space_group_name_H-M   'P 1'
#
loop_
_entity.id
_entity.type
_entity.pdbx_description
1 polymer ?
#
loop_
_entity_poly.entity_id
_entity_poly.type
_entity_poly.pdbx_seq_one_letter_code
_entity_poly.pdbx_strand_id
1 'polypeptide(L)'
;MAMTNSGIILTTVEEVLSWGRRNSLWPVSVGLACCAIEMMHTAASRFDTDRIGIIFRGSPRQSDVLIVAGTVVNKVAPMLRLIYEQMPDPNGLYLWAVVHLPEAHFLHIQHYKE
;
A
#
# COMPACT_ATOMS: atom_id res chain seq x y z
N MET A 1 -6.61 -7.49 21.93
CA MET A 1 -5.64 -7.92 22.98
C MET A 1 -6.40 -8.09 24.30
N ALA A 2 -6.53 -9.32 24.75
CA ALA A 2 -7.11 -9.59 26.07
C ALA A 2 -5.96 -9.74 27.09
N MET A 3 -5.90 -8.88 28.07
CA MET A 3 -4.99 -9.01 29.21
C MET A 3 -5.60 -9.95 30.24
N THR A 4 -4.96 -11.05 30.50
CA THR A 4 -5.31 -11.89 31.66
C THR A 4 -4.52 -11.44 32.89
N ASN A 5 -5.11 -11.62 34.06
CA ASN A 5 -4.58 -11.13 35.35
C ASN A 5 -3.22 -11.73 35.78
N SER A 6 -2.64 -12.61 34.96
CA SER A 6 -1.34 -13.26 35.18
C SER A 6 -0.18 -12.62 34.37
N GLY A 7 -0.38 -11.45 33.74
CA GLY A 7 0.64 -10.80 32.91
C GLY A 7 0.94 -11.48 31.58
N ILE A 8 0.16 -12.50 31.20
CA ILE A 8 0.27 -13.20 29.92
C ILE A 8 -0.65 -12.52 28.93
N ILE A 9 -0.09 -12.11 27.79
CA ILE A 9 -0.85 -11.55 26.67
C ILE A 9 -1.28 -12.71 25.78
N LEU A 10 -2.58 -12.98 25.73
CA LEU A 10 -3.15 -13.91 24.78
C LEU A 10 -3.49 -13.15 23.50
N THR A 11 -2.79 -13.48 22.42
CA THR A 11 -3.05 -12.95 21.08
C THR A 11 -3.55 -14.07 20.17
N THR A 12 -4.49 -13.75 19.30
CA THR A 12 -4.90 -14.65 18.23
C THR A 12 -3.86 -14.68 17.13
N VAL A 13 -3.80 -15.76 16.35
CA VAL A 13 -2.88 -15.87 15.21
C VAL A 13 -3.12 -14.74 14.22
N GLU A 14 -4.36 -14.32 14.04
CA GLU A 14 -4.75 -13.21 13.16
C GLU A 14 -4.18 -11.88 13.63
N GLU A 15 -4.18 -11.61 14.94
CA GLU A 15 -3.59 -10.40 15.50
C GLU A 15 -2.07 -10.36 15.29
N VAL A 16 -1.40 -11.49 15.45
CA VAL A 16 0.06 -11.60 15.21
C VAL A 16 0.37 -11.38 13.73
N LEU A 17 -0.40 -11.97 12.82
CA LEU A 17 -0.23 -11.78 11.38
C LEU A 17 -0.50 -10.32 10.96
N SER A 18 -1.54 -9.71 11.51
CA SER A 18 -1.85 -8.29 11.26
C SER A 18 -0.76 -7.36 11.77
N TRP A 19 -0.19 -7.66 12.94
CA TRP A 19 0.95 -6.93 13.47
C TRP A 19 2.19 -7.09 12.57
N GLY A 20 2.47 -8.30 12.10
CA GLY A 20 3.58 -8.56 11.18
C GLY A 20 3.44 -7.78 9.87
N ARG A 21 2.26 -7.76 9.27
CA ARG A 21 1.99 -7.01 8.03
C ARG A 21 2.12 -5.50 8.20
N ARG A 22 1.71 -4.94 9.33
CA ARG A 22 1.88 -3.51 9.62
C ARG A 22 3.35 -3.08 9.70
N ASN A 23 4.21 -3.98 10.15
CA ASN A 23 5.64 -3.69 10.32
C ASN A 23 6.48 -4.11 9.09
N SER A 24 5.87 -4.76 8.11
CA SER A 24 6.53 -5.20 6.88
C SER A 24 5.60 -4.94 5.69
N LEU A 25 5.64 -3.72 5.17
CA LEU A 25 4.84 -3.31 4.01
C LEU A 25 5.60 -3.66 2.72
N TRP A 26 4.89 -4.31 1.81
CA TRP A 26 5.42 -4.68 0.51
C TRP A 26 4.63 -3.95 -0.59
N PRO A 27 5.02 -2.73 -0.93
CA PRO A 27 4.30 -1.96 -1.94
C PRO A 27 4.66 -2.37 -3.35
N VAL A 28 3.65 -2.34 -4.24
CA VAL A 28 3.84 -2.20 -5.67
C VAL A 28 3.66 -0.73 -6.04
N SER A 29 4.55 -0.21 -6.85
CA SER A 29 4.56 1.21 -7.23
C SER A 29 4.18 1.38 -8.69
N VAL A 30 3.31 2.35 -8.95
CA VAL A 30 2.97 2.82 -10.28
C VAL A 30 3.35 4.30 -10.40
N GLY A 31 4.40 4.56 -11.16
CA GLY A 31 4.89 5.93 -11.41
C GLY A 31 4.27 6.49 -12.68
N LEU A 32 3.53 7.59 -12.57
CA LEU A 32 2.82 8.22 -13.68
C LEU A 32 3.36 9.59 -14.06
N ALA A 33 4.06 10.27 -13.14
CA ALA A 33 4.57 11.62 -13.34
C ALA A 33 5.82 11.90 -12.48
N CYS A 34 6.19 13.17 -12.32
CA CYS A 34 7.37 13.58 -11.55
C CYS A 34 7.36 13.12 -10.09
N CYS A 35 6.19 12.95 -9.47
CA CYS A 35 6.06 12.41 -8.11
C CYS A 35 6.62 10.98 -7.96
N ALA A 36 6.71 10.24 -9.06
CA ALA A 36 7.35 8.92 -9.08
C ALA A 36 8.85 9.00 -8.75
N ILE A 37 9.53 10.06 -9.19
CA ILE A 37 10.96 10.28 -8.91
C ILE A 37 11.14 10.53 -7.41
N GLU A 38 10.28 11.32 -6.81
CA GLU A 38 10.29 11.58 -5.36
C GLU A 38 10.02 10.30 -4.56
N MET A 39 9.09 9.49 -5.00
CA MET A 39 8.83 8.16 -4.43
C MET A 39 10.06 7.25 -4.53
N MET A 40 10.75 7.21 -5.68
CA MET A 40 12.00 6.46 -5.83
C MET A 40 13.10 6.96 -4.88
N HIS A 41 13.12 8.26 -4.61
CA HIS A 41 14.08 8.87 -3.69
C HIS A 41 13.90 8.39 -2.25
N THR A 42 12.70 8.02 -1.85
CA THR A 42 12.43 7.45 -0.51
C THR A 42 13.08 6.06 -0.34
N ALA A 43 13.18 5.29 -1.42
CA ALA A 43 13.87 4.00 -1.42
C ALA A 43 15.39 4.11 -1.61
N ALA A 44 15.89 5.30 -1.97
CA ALA A 44 17.32 5.53 -2.17
C ALA A 44 18.07 5.56 -0.83
N SER A 45 19.39 5.49 -0.93
CA SER A 45 20.31 5.34 0.21
C SER A 45 20.16 6.40 1.31
N ARG A 46 19.65 7.59 0.99
CA ARG A 46 19.46 8.65 1.98
C ARG A 46 18.35 8.34 2.98
N PHE A 47 17.23 7.83 2.50
CA PHE A 47 16.06 7.52 3.35
C PHE A 47 15.94 6.03 3.66
N ASP A 48 16.30 5.18 2.70
CA ASP A 48 16.43 3.74 2.83
C ASP A 48 15.24 3.10 3.56
N THR A 49 14.10 3.10 2.88
CA THR A 49 12.85 2.53 3.41
C THR A 49 12.97 1.04 3.74
N ASP A 50 13.93 0.33 3.16
CA ASP A 50 14.19 -1.08 3.48
C ASP A 50 14.55 -1.27 4.96
N ARG A 51 15.19 -0.29 5.59
CA ARG A 51 15.51 -0.34 7.03
C ARG A 51 14.28 -0.42 7.92
N ILE A 52 13.16 0.11 7.49
CA ILE A 52 11.91 0.12 8.23
C ILE A 52 10.95 -0.98 7.77
N GLY A 53 11.42 -1.90 6.94
CA GLY A 53 10.67 -3.07 6.50
C GLY A 53 9.79 -2.84 5.26
N ILE A 54 9.99 -1.74 4.52
CA ILE A 54 9.24 -1.45 3.29
C ILE A 54 10.05 -1.93 2.09
N ILE A 55 9.60 -3.00 1.45
CA ILE A 55 10.31 -3.61 0.31
C ILE A 55 9.43 -3.50 -0.92
N PHE A 56 9.87 -2.75 -1.93
CA PHE A 56 9.16 -2.61 -3.18
C PHE A 56 9.14 -3.91 -3.99
N ARG A 57 7.97 -4.28 -4.49
CA ARG A 57 7.77 -5.47 -5.31
C ARG A 57 7.34 -5.11 -6.73
N GLY A 58 7.76 -5.93 -7.70
CA GLY A 58 7.42 -5.74 -9.12
C GLY A 58 6.09 -6.34 -9.55
N SER A 59 5.41 -7.09 -8.67
CA SER A 59 4.15 -7.74 -8.99
C SER A 59 3.06 -7.40 -7.99
N PRO A 60 1.84 -7.08 -8.44
CA PRO A 60 0.71 -6.82 -7.54
C PRO A 60 0.33 -8.03 -6.70
N ARG A 61 0.58 -9.25 -7.18
CA ARG A 61 0.26 -10.48 -6.46
C ARG A 61 1.14 -10.75 -5.23
N GLN A 62 2.27 -10.05 -5.15
CA GLN A 62 3.23 -10.16 -4.04
C GLN A 62 3.21 -8.92 -3.14
N SER A 63 2.25 -8.05 -3.31
CA SER A 63 2.22 -6.73 -2.68
C SER A 63 0.98 -6.57 -1.83
N ASP A 64 1.13 -5.85 -0.72
CA ASP A 64 0.06 -5.54 0.23
C ASP A 64 -0.51 -4.15 0.00
N VAL A 65 0.28 -3.26 -0.61
CA VAL A 65 -0.09 -1.85 -0.83
C VAL A 65 0.22 -1.44 -2.26
N LEU A 66 -0.71 -0.74 -2.89
CA LEU A 66 -0.50 -0.09 -4.18
C LEU A 66 -0.18 1.39 -3.96
N ILE A 67 1.00 1.83 -4.39
CA ILE A 67 1.39 3.23 -4.37
C ILE A 67 1.29 3.80 -5.79
N VAL A 68 0.41 4.75 -5.96
CA VAL A 68 0.24 5.47 -7.24
C VAL A 68 0.85 6.86 -7.09
N ALA A 69 1.90 7.15 -7.84
CA ALA A 69 2.64 8.39 -7.77
C ALA A 69 2.49 9.20 -9.07
N GLY A 70 1.73 10.27 -9.00
CA GLY A 70 1.48 11.20 -10.09
C GLY A 70 0.03 11.31 -10.51
N THR A 71 -0.21 12.06 -11.59
CA THR A 71 -1.55 12.34 -12.10
C THR A 71 -2.10 11.15 -12.88
N VAL A 72 -3.26 10.66 -12.47
CA VAL A 72 -3.99 9.59 -13.15
C VAL A 72 -4.86 10.18 -14.25
N VAL A 73 -4.62 9.76 -15.48
CA VAL A 73 -5.49 10.12 -16.62
C VAL A 73 -6.58 9.06 -16.81
N ASN A 74 -7.72 9.46 -17.37
CA ASN A 74 -8.87 8.58 -17.56
C ASN A 74 -8.56 7.27 -18.31
N LYS A 75 -7.60 7.30 -19.23
CA LYS A 75 -7.16 6.11 -19.99
C LYS A 75 -6.41 5.09 -19.14
N VAL A 76 -5.73 5.55 -18.08
CA VAL A 76 -4.92 4.70 -17.20
C VAL A 76 -5.74 4.19 -16.00
N ALA A 77 -6.80 4.87 -15.64
CA ALA A 77 -7.63 4.52 -14.50
C ALA A 77 -8.14 3.06 -14.49
N PRO A 78 -8.66 2.49 -15.59
CA PRO A 78 -9.08 1.09 -15.61
C PRO A 78 -7.92 0.11 -15.41
N MET A 79 -6.72 0.45 -15.88
CA MET A 79 -5.52 -0.39 -15.69
C MET A 79 -5.12 -0.42 -14.20
N LEU A 80 -5.16 0.72 -13.52
CA LEU A 80 -4.87 0.80 -12.08
C LEU A 80 -5.86 -0.03 -11.27
N ARG A 81 -7.13 -0.01 -11.66
CA ARG A 81 -8.15 -0.84 -11.04
C ARG A 81 -7.84 -2.34 -11.19
N LEU A 82 -7.45 -2.77 -12.40
CA LEU A 82 -7.05 -4.17 -12.64
C LEU A 82 -5.84 -4.57 -11.79
N ILE A 83 -4.85 -3.69 -11.64
CA ILE A 83 -3.69 -3.94 -10.78
C ILE A 83 -4.13 -4.11 -9.33
N TYR A 84 -5.02 -3.26 -8.86
CA TYR A 84 -5.55 -3.33 -7.50
C TYR A 84 -6.35 -4.61 -7.25
N GLU A 85 -7.20 -5.01 -8.19
CA GLU A 85 -7.99 -6.25 -8.11
C GLU A 85 -7.12 -7.53 -8.13
N GLN A 86 -5.90 -7.43 -8.65
CA GLN A 86 -4.93 -8.54 -8.66
C GLN A 86 -4.13 -8.67 -7.36
N MET A 87 -4.26 -7.73 -6.46
CA MET A 87 -3.58 -7.80 -5.16
C MET A 87 -4.29 -8.78 -4.23
N PRO A 88 -3.54 -9.52 -3.39
CA PRO A 88 -4.14 -10.38 -2.37
C PRO A 88 -4.79 -9.55 -1.27
N ASP A 89 -5.89 -10.05 -0.72
CA ASP A 89 -6.51 -9.46 0.48
C ASP A 89 -5.68 -9.80 1.75
N PRO A 90 -5.58 -8.91 2.73
CA PRO A 90 -6.01 -7.51 2.74
C PRO A 90 -5.04 -6.59 1.97
N ASN A 91 -5.58 -5.69 1.19
CA ASN A 91 -4.82 -4.75 0.38
C ASN A 91 -5.15 -3.30 0.72
N GLY A 92 -4.21 -2.42 0.43
CA GLY A 92 -4.35 -0.98 0.64
C GLY A 92 -3.97 -0.19 -0.59
N LEU A 93 -4.58 0.98 -0.76
CA LEU A 93 -4.24 1.94 -1.80
C LEU A 93 -3.68 3.21 -1.19
N TYR A 94 -2.50 3.62 -1.64
CA TYR A 94 -1.88 4.88 -1.26
C TYR A 94 -1.65 5.77 -2.48
N LEU A 95 -2.27 6.93 -2.47
CA LEU A 95 -2.11 7.93 -3.52
C LEU A 95 -1.03 8.93 -3.13
N TRP A 96 0.06 8.95 -3.86
CA TRP A 96 1.17 9.90 -3.69
C TRP A 96 1.04 11.04 -4.68
N ALA A 97 0.63 12.19 -4.21
CA ALA A 97 0.34 13.43 -4.91
C ALA A 97 -1.11 13.63 -5.36
N VAL A 98 -1.43 14.89 -5.63
CA VAL A 98 -2.77 15.34 -5.99
C VAL A 98 -3.19 14.74 -7.33
N VAL A 99 -4.15 13.84 -7.26
CA VAL A 99 -4.83 13.34 -8.44
C VAL A 99 -5.93 14.31 -8.77
N HIS A 100 -5.73 15.12 -9.80
CA HIS A 100 -6.80 15.92 -10.35
C HIS A 100 -7.65 15.02 -11.27
N LEU A 101 -8.60 14.32 -10.67
CA LEU A 101 -9.63 13.60 -11.41
C LEU A 101 -10.84 14.52 -11.55
N PRO A 102 -11.29 14.83 -12.75
CA PRO A 102 -12.49 15.65 -12.95
C PRO A 102 -13.77 14.94 -12.50
N GLU A 103 -13.73 13.66 -12.20
CA GLU A 103 -14.87 12.90 -11.67
C GLU A 103 -14.43 11.96 -10.54
N ALA A 104 -15.12 12.09 -9.42
CA ALA A 104 -14.83 11.44 -8.12
C ALA A 104 -15.04 9.91 -8.10
N HIS A 105 -15.00 9.23 -9.23
CA HIS A 105 -15.21 7.77 -9.30
C HIS A 105 -14.05 6.94 -8.74
N PHE A 106 -12.87 7.54 -8.62
CA PHE A 106 -11.70 6.83 -8.10
C PHE A 106 -11.59 6.86 -6.57
N LEU A 107 -12.27 7.80 -5.91
CA LEU A 107 -12.30 7.91 -4.45
C LEU A 107 -13.10 6.79 -3.76
N HIS A 108 -13.79 5.95 -4.52
CA HIS A 108 -14.56 4.83 -3.99
C HIS A 108 -13.76 3.54 -3.82
N ILE A 109 -12.44 3.56 -4.09
CA ILE A 109 -11.55 2.42 -3.85
C ILE A 109 -11.00 2.43 -2.41
N GLN A 110 -11.47 3.34 -1.57
CA GLN A 110 -11.24 3.26 -0.13
C GLN A 110 -12.20 2.25 0.52
N HIS A 111 -12.17 1.01 0.08
CA HIS A 111 -12.68 -0.07 0.90
C HIS A 111 -11.49 -0.78 1.56
N TYR A 112 -11.18 -0.33 2.77
CA TYR A 112 -10.65 -1.19 3.78
C TYR A 112 -11.73 -2.26 4.00
N LYS A 113 -11.56 -3.43 3.46
CA LYS A 113 -12.31 -4.59 3.90
C LYS A 113 -11.69 -5.01 5.23
N GLU A 114 -12.41 -4.71 6.30
CA GLU A 114 -12.19 -5.31 7.61
C GLU A 114 -12.33 -6.83 7.53
#